data_86fe0d90726754b005c840f8492174fe
#
_entry.id   86fe0d90726754b005c840f8492174fe
#
_cell.length_a   1.000
_cell.length_b   1.000
_cell.length_c   1.000
_cell.angle_alpha   90.00
_cell.angle_beta   90.00
_cell.angle_gamma   90.00
#
_symmetry.space_group_name_H-M   'P 1'
#
loop_
_entity.id
_entity.type
_entity.pdbx_description
1 polymer ?
#
loop_
_entity_poly.entity_id
_entity_poly.type
_entity_poly.pdbx_seq_one_letter_code
_entity_poly.pdbx_strand_id
1 'polypeptide(L)'
;MNLLIEMLLLIVTTAVINNFVLKNFVGICPFLGVSRKISTAFGMGCAVTFVMAIAGFLSWTITYYILRPEAPLPVWVWNLAGGEGPAPDLSILSYLVYIFVIAASVQFVEMYVLKFFPSLYKAFGVYLPLITTNCAILFACLEILKNLQEPGNLWGLHTAMVYVIGGGLGFTLAITIMAGIREELEMTHVPAPFRGVGIALITASILAMAFMGFSGVDKGIQKLIQSKDQVAQVQTETPSTDAQP
;
A
#
# COMPACT_ATOMS: atom_id res chain seq x y z
N MET A 1 -20.29 14.58 -1.26
CA MET A 1 -19.46 15.00 -0.11
C MET A 1 -18.92 13.78 0.66
N ASN A 2 -19.65 12.68 0.65
CA ASN A 2 -19.27 11.45 1.35
C ASN A 2 -18.07 10.71 0.73
N LEU A 3 -17.95 10.68 -0.62
CA LEU A 3 -16.84 9.99 -1.31
C LEU A 3 -15.46 10.55 -0.94
N LEU A 4 -15.34 11.86 -0.80
CA LEU A 4 -14.08 12.52 -0.46
C LEU A 4 -13.67 12.23 0.99
N ILE A 5 -14.64 12.14 1.90
CA ILE A 5 -14.42 11.75 3.30
C ILE A 5 -13.98 10.30 3.39
N GLU A 6 -14.63 9.39 2.65
CA GLU A 6 -14.25 7.98 2.59
C GLU A 6 -12.83 7.78 2.06
N MET A 7 -12.45 8.51 1.01
CA MET A 7 -11.08 8.46 0.47
C MET A 7 -10.04 9.01 1.45
N LEU A 8 -10.32 10.12 2.13
CA LEU A 8 -9.45 10.66 3.17
C LEU A 8 -9.27 9.69 4.33
N LEU A 9 -10.37 9.08 4.78
CA LEU A 9 -10.34 8.06 5.82
C LEU A 9 -9.53 6.83 5.39
N LEU A 10 -9.68 6.38 4.14
CA LEU A 10 -8.91 5.27 3.60
C LEU A 10 -7.40 5.59 3.62
N ILE A 11 -7.00 6.80 3.21
CA ILE A 11 -5.60 7.24 3.26
C ILE A 11 -5.07 7.23 4.70
N VAL A 12 -5.80 7.84 5.64
CA VAL A 12 -5.37 7.90 7.04
C VAL A 12 -5.31 6.50 7.65
N THR A 13 -6.31 5.67 7.39
CA THR A 13 -6.35 4.29 7.88
C THR A 13 -5.17 3.48 7.33
N THR A 14 -4.87 3.59 6.04
CA THR A 14 -3.77 2.84 5.40
C THR A 14 -2.39 3.39 5.80
N ALA A 15 -2.26 4.71 5.95
CA ALA A 15 -0.98 5.33 6.28
C ALA A 15 -0.59 5.15 7.76
N VAL A 16 -1.55 5.27 8.69
CA VAL A 16 -1.29 5.28 10.13
C VAL A 16 -1.71 3.98 10.80
N ILE A 17 -2.97 3.56 10.64
CA ILE A 17 -3.54 2.43 11.41
C ILE A 17 -3.09 1.09 10.82
N ASN A 18 -3.21 0.92 9.49
CA ASN A 18 -2.80 -0.27 8.74
C ASN A 18 -1.46 -0.06 8.01
N ASN A 19 -0.50 0.58 8.69
CA ASN A 19 0.81 0.82 8.10
C ASN A 19 1.48 -0.50 7.68
N PHE A 20 1.91 -0.59 6.42
CA PHE A 20 2.48 -1.81 5.86
C PHE A 20 3.73 -2.27 6.59
N VAL A 21 4.59 -1.35 7.00
CA VAL A 21 5.84 -1.65 7.68
C VAL A 21 5.62 -2.05 9.14
N LEU A 22 4.85 -1.25 9.86
CA LEU A 22 4.75 -1.37 11.31
C LEU A 22 3.72 -2.42 11.77
N LYS A 23 2.65 -2.62 11.00
CA LYS A 23 1.62 -3.60 11.33
C LYS A 23 1.84 -4.94 10.64
N ASN A 24 2.17 -4.94 9.35
CA ASN A 24 2.31 -6.16 8.56
C ASN A 24 3.77 -6.62 8.43
N PHE A 25 4.73 -5.86 8.97
CA PHE A 25 6.17 -6.13 8.90
C PHE A 25 6.70 -6.31 7.48
N VAL A 26 6.12 -5.58 6.53
CA VAL A 26 6.44 -5.66 5.10
C VAL A 26 7.28 -4.45 4.70
N GLY A 27 8.35 -4.67 3.91
CA GLY A 27 9.28 -3.59 3.54
C GLY A 27 10.36 -3.31 4.59
N ILE A 28 10.69 -4.28 5.44
CA ILE A 28 11.71 -4.13 6.49
C ILE A 28 13.12 -3.93 5.90
N CYS A 29 13.42 -4.53 4.75
CA CYS A 29 14.75 -4.43 4.13
C CYS A 29 15.16 -2.97 3.84
N PRO A 30 14.37 -2.16 3.11
CA PRO A 30 14.67 -0.74 2.95
C PRO A 30 14.49 0.06 4.25
N PHE A 31 13.54 -0.33 5.10
CA PHE A 31 13.31 0.31 6.39
C PHE A 31 14.53 0.25 7.31
N LEU A 32 15.25 -0.88 7.38
CA LEU A 32 16.48 -1.01 8.16
C LEU A 32 17.72 -0.53 7.40
N GLY A 33 17.75 -0.72 6.08
CA GLY A 33 18.93 -0.43 5.25
C GLY A 33 19.18 1.06 5.02
N VAL A 34 18.11 1.83 4.78
CA VAL A 34 18.19 3.21 4.32
C VAL A 34 17.86 4.23 5.41
N SER A 35 17.34 3.82 6.56
CA SER A 35 16.93 4.71 7.65
C SER A 35 18.07 5.23 8.52
N ARG A 36 19.26 5.51 7.95
CA ARG A 36 20.39 6.09 8.70
C ARG A 36 20.38 7.61 8.75
N LYS A 37 19.83 8.26 7.72
CA LYS A 37 19.71 9.71 7.61
C LYS A 37 18.31 10.08 7.14
N ILE A 38 17.72 11.11 7.75
CA ILE A 38 16.36 11.57 7.43
C ILE A 38 16.22 11.93 5.94
N SER A 39 17.20 12.63 5.36
CA SER A 39 17.11 13.07 3.96
C SER A 39 17.09 11.90 2.97
N THR A 40 17.90 10.85 3.21
CA THR A 40 17.91 9.64 2.37
C THR A 40 16.67 8.79 2.58
N ALA A 41 16.18 8.70 3.81
CA ALA A 41 14.97 7.97 4.17
C ALA A 41 13.72 8.58 3.52
N PHE A 42 13.57 9.90 3.58
CA PHE A 42 12.48 10.62 2.95
C PHE A 42 12.50 10.47 1.42
N GLY A 43 13.66 10.66 0.80
CA GLY A 43 13.81 10.46 -0.65
C GLY A 43 13.47 9.04 -1.09
N MET A 44 13.91 8.03 -0.32
CA MET A 44 13.56 6.63 -0.56
C MET A 44 12.05 6.38 -0.42
N GLY A 45 11.42 6.97 0.59
CA GLY A 45 9.99 6.90 0.80
C GLY A 45 9.20 7.45 -0.39
N CYS A 46 9.58 8.62 -0.90
CA CYS A 46 8.96 9.22 -2.10
C CYS A 46 9.15 8.34 -3.34
N ALA A 47 10.35 7.80 -3.54
CA ALA A 47 10.62 6.91 -4.67
C ALA A 47 9.77 5.62 -4.61
N VAL A 48 9.69 4.99 -3.44
CA VAL A 48 8.85 3.80 -3.22
C VAL A 48 7.37 4.12 -3.45
N THR A 49 6.88 5.25 -2.95
CA THR A 49 5.48 5.68 -3.16
C THR A 49 5.17 5.86 -4.65
N PHE A 50 6.08 6.47 -5.40
CA PHE A 50 5.92 6.66 -6.84
C PHE A 50 5.89 5.34 -7.61
N VAL A 51 6.85 4.44 -7.33
CA VAL A 51 6.89 3.10 -7.94
C VAL A 51 5.65 2.29 -7.55
N MET A 52 5.23 2.38 -6.28
CA MET A 52 4.05 1.69 -5.78
C MET A 52 2.77 2.16 -6.49
N ALA A 53 2.64 3.46 -6.79
CA ALA A 53 1.51 3.99 -7.55
C ALA A 53 1.47 3.41 -8.99
N ILE A 54 2.61 3.36 -9.68
CA ILE A 54 2.70 2.77 -11.04
C ILE A 54 2.41 1.28 -11.00
N ALA A 55 3.06 0.54 -10.09
CA ALA A 55 2.88 -0.90 -9.96
C ALA A 55 1.43 -1.26 -9.57
N GLY A 56 0.82 -0.47 -8.68
CA GLY A 56 -0.57 -0.64 -8.29
C GLY A 56 -1.55 -0.41 -9.44
N PHE A 57 -1.32 0.61 -10.26
CA PHE A 57 -2.12 0.86 -11.46
C PHE A 57 -2.02 -0.30 -12.46
N LEU A 58 -0.82 -0.75 -12.77
CA LEU A 58 -0.60 -1.88 -13.67
C LEU A 58 -1.16 -3.18 -13.10
N SER A 59 -0.94 -3.43 -11.81
CA SER A 59 -1.47 -4.60 -11.10
C SER A 59 -3.01 -4.63 -11.15
N TRP A 60 -3.68 -3.52 -10.86
CA TRP A 60 -5.13 -3.43 -10.95
C TRP A 60 -5.62 -3.73 -12.38
N THR A 61 -4.98 -3.12 -13.38
CA THR A 61 -5.34 -3.34 -14.79
C THR A 61 -5.19 -4.80 -15.20
N ILE A 62 -4.06 -5.42 -14.86
CA ILE A 62 -3.78 -6.83 -15.19
C ILE A 62 -4.75 -7.75 -14.44
N THR A 63 -5.01 -7.49 -13.16
CA THR A 63 -5.94 -8.27 -12.36
C THR A 63 -7.35 -8.22 -12.94
N TYR A 64 -7.81 -7.02 -13.29
CA TYR A 64 -9.15 -6.82 -13.83
C TYR A 64 -9.36 -7.50 -15.18
N TYR A 65 -8.35 -7.46 -16.09
CA TYR A 65 -8.49 -7.98 -17.45
C TYR A 65 -8.02 -9.42 -17.63
N ILE A 66 -7.11 -9.93 -16.79
CA ILE A 66 -6.43 -11.21 -16.99
C ILE A 66 -6.62 -12.19 -15.83
N LEU A 67 -6.38 -11.75 -14.58
CA LEU A 67 -6.29 -12.67 -13.45
C LEU A 67 -7.61 -13.01 -12.78
N ARG A 68 -8.63 -12.21 -12.99
CA ARG A 68 -9.95 -12.48 -12.40
C ARG A 68 -10.57 -13.75 -13.02
N PRO A 69 -11.27 -14.61 -12.24
CA PRO A 69 -11.89 -15.85 -12.75
C PRO A 69 -12.86 -15.63 -13.92
N GLU A 70 -13.50 -14.46 -13.96
CA GLU A 70 -14.41 -14.06 -15.04
C GLU A 70 -13.84 -12.95 -15.92
N ALA A 71 -12.49 -12.84 -16.01
CA ALA A 71 -11.86 -11.80 -16.79
C ALA A 71 -12.18 -11.95 -18.28
N PRO A 72 -12.38 -10.84 -19.01
CA PRO A 72 -12.80 -10.87 -20.41
C PRO A 72 -11.76 -11.51 -21.33
N LEU A 73 -10.46 -11.36 -21.06
CA LEU A 73 -9.40 -11.89 -21.92
C LEU A 73 -9.27 -13.42 -21.86
N PRO A 74 -9.11 -14.09 -20.70
CA PRO A 74 -9.00 -15.54 -20.66
C PRO A 74 -10.29 -16.22 -21.17
N VAL A 75 -11.46 -15.68 -20.89
CA VAL A 75 -12.73 -16.21 -21.42
C VAL A 75 -12.79 -16.08 -22.95
N TRP A 76 -12.36 -14.95 -23.50
CA TRP A 76 -12.33 -14.74 -24.95
C TRP A 76 -11.34 -15.67 -25.65
N VAL A 77 -10.14 -15.83 -25.09
CA VAL A 77 -9.11 -16.73 -25.62
C VAL A 77 -9.56 -18.20 -25.52
N TRP A 78 -10.20 -18.59 -24.40
CA TRP A 78 -10.72 -19.94 -24.19
C TRP A 78 -11.81 -20.30 -25.21
N ASN A 79 -12.74 -19.36 -25.43
CA ASN A 79 -13.79 -19.53 -26.45
C ASN A 79 -13.22 -19.59 -27.88
N LEU A 80 -12.16 -18.80 -28.16
CA LEU A 80 -11.48 -18.83 -29.46
C LEU A 80 -10.71 -20.15 -29.69
N ALA A 81 -10.17 -20.74 -28.61
CA ALA A 81 -9.48 -22.02 -28.63
C ALA A 81 -10.43 -23.26 -28.70
N GLY A 82 -11.76 -23.02 -28.66
CA GLY A 82 -12.75 -24.08 -28.70
C GLY A 82 -12.86 -24.91 -27.42
N GLY A 83 -12.45 -24.36 -26.29
CA GLY A 83 -12.53 -25.01 -24.98
C GLY A 83 -13.99 -25.10 -24.50
N GLU A 84 -14.49 -26.30 -24.25
CA GLU A 84 -15.77 -26.54 -23.61
C GLU A 84 -15.54 -26.60 -22.10
N GLY A 85 -16.08 -25.61 -21.35
CA GLY A 85 -16.00 -25.57 -19.88
C GLY A 85 -15.57 -24.20 -19.31
N PRO A 86 -15.53 -24.07 -17.96
CA PRO A 86 -15.08 -22.84 -17.33
C PRO A 86 -13.60 -22.56 -17.62
N ALA A 87 -13.27 -21.30 -17.87
CA ALA A 87 -11.89 -20.87 -18.12
C ALA A 87 -10.98 -21.22 -16.93
N PRO A 88 -9.71 -21.62 -17.16
CA PRO A 88 -8.81 -22.01 -16.09
C PRO A 88 -8.49 -20.81 -15.18
N ASP A 89 -8.46 -21.07 -13.87
CA ASP A 89 -8.09 -20.09 -12.87
C ASP A 89 -6.60 -19.74 -12.96
N LEU A 90 -6.30 -18.52 -13.42
CA LEU A 90 -4.93 -18.01 -13.50
C LEU A 90 -4.43 -17.37 -12.18
N SER A 91 -5.21 -17.46 -11.11
CA SER A 91 -4.86 -16.90 -9.80
C SER A 91 -3.53 -17.42 -9.24
N ILE A 92 -3.16 -18.66 -9.57
CA ILE A 92 -1.89 -19.27 -9.16
C ILE A 92 -0.68 -18.54 -9.77
N LEU A 93 -0.83 -17.99 -10.99
CA LEU A 93 0.22 -17.23 -11.66
C LEU A 93 0.34 -15.78 -11.17
N SER A 94 -0.54 -15.32 -10.31
CA SER A 94 -0.60 -13.92 -9.86
C SER A 94 0.73 -13.44 -9.25
N TYR A 95 1.36 -14.25 -8.41
CA TYR A 95 2.65 -13.92 -7.79
C TYR A 95 3.75 -13.69 -8.82
N LEU A 96 3.86 -14.58 -9.79
CA LEU A 96 4.87 -14.48 -10.85
C LEU A 96 4.63 -13.23 -11.72
N VAL A 97 3.38 -13.00 -12.10
CA VAL A 97 2.99 -11.83 -12.91
C VAL A 97 3.28 -10.54 -12.16
N TYR A 98 2.95 -10.45 -10.88
CA TYR A 98 3.20 -9.23 -10.11
C TYR A 98 4.68 -8.96 -9.89
N ILE A 99 5.49 -9.97 -9.60
CA ILE A 99 6.95 -9.82 -9.50
C ILE A 99 7.51 -9.29 -10.82
N PHE A 100 7.06 -9.83 -11.95
CA PHE A 100 7.47 -9.37 -13.27
C PHE A 100 7.05 -7.92 -13.56
N VAL A 101 5.79 -7.57 -13.23
CA VAL A 101 5.25 -6.21 -13.40
C VAL A 101 6.01 -5.20 -12.54
N ILE A 102 6.29 -5.55 -11.28
CA ILE A 102 7.05 -4.70 -10.37
C ILE A 102 8.47 -4.48 -10.91
N ALA A 103 9.15 -5.56 -11.31
CA ALA A 103 10.50 -5.47 -11.88
C ALA A 103 10.53 -4.59 -13.14
N ALA A 104 9.58 -4.78 -14.06
CA ALA A 104 9.45 -3.97 -15.26
C ALA A 104 9.17 -2.49 -14.96
N SER A 105 8.28 -2.22 -13.99
CA SER A 105 7.94 -0.86 -13.56
C SER A 105 9.14 -0.13 -12.97
N VAL A 106 9.89 -0.81 -12.10
CA VAL A 106 11.10 -0.23 -11.48
C VAL A 106 12.17 0.03 -12.53
N GLN A 107 12.39 -0.91 -13.46
CA GLN A 107 13.35 -0.75 -14.54
C GLN A 107 12.99 0.44 -15.44
N PHE A 108 11.70 0.63 -15.72
CA PHE A 108 11.22 1.78 -16.47
C PHE A 108 11.51 3.09 -15.74
N VAL A 109 11.19 3.15 -14.44
CA VAL A 109 11.45 4.33 -13.59
C VAL A 109 12.96 4.60 -13.49
N GLU A 110 13.79 3.57 -13.37
CA GLU A 110 15.25 3.68 -13.35
C GLU A 110 15.78 4.35 -14.60
N MET A 111 15.39 3.88 -15.79
CA MET A 111 15.80 4.48 -17.06
C MET A 111 15.34 5.94 -17.18
N TYR A 112 14.14 6.25 -16.69
CA TYR A 112 13.60 7.61 -16.69
C TYR A 112 14.41 8.54 -15.79
N VAL A 113 14.66 8.11 -14.54
CA VAL A 113 15.44 8.89 -13.55
C VAL A 113 16.87 9.10 -14.01
N LEU A 114 17.51 8.09 -14.60
CA LEU A 114 18.86 8.18 -15.13
C LEU A 114 18.98 9.24 -16.24
N LYS A 115 17.96 9.35 -17.08
CA LYS A 115 17.93 10.31 -18.19
C LYS A 115 17.64 11.73 -17.75
N PHE A 116 16.68 11.92 -16.87
CA PHE A 116 16.17 13.26 -16.49
C PHE A 116 16.81 13.83 -15.23
N PHE A 117 17.22 12.97 -14.28
CA PHE A 117 17.74 13.37 -12.99
C PHE A 117 19.02 12.62 -12.59
N PRO A 118 20.14 12.80 -13.31
CA PRO A 118 21.38 12.04 -13.05
C PRO A 118 21.99 12.32 -11.66
N SER A 119 21.70 13.47 -11.06
CA SER A 119 22.12 13.79 -9.68
C SER A 119 21.37 12.93 -8.66
N LEU A 120 20.06 12.75 -8.86
CA LEU A 120 19.21 11.90 -8.03
C LEU A 120 19.58 10.41 -8.18
N TYR A 121 19.91 9.99 -9.40
CA TYR A 121 20.36 8.63 -9.66
C TYR A 121 21.65 8.27 -8.91
N LYS A 122 22.63 9.19 -8.84
CA LYS A 122 23.85 8.98 -8.06
C LYS A 122 23.59 8.81 -6.57
N ALA A 123 22.57 9.50 -6.02
CA ALA A 123 22.18 9.38 -4.63
C ALA A 123 21.44 8.05 -4.34
N PHE A 124 20.61 7.57 -5.28
CA PHE A 124 19.77 6.39 -5.11
C PHE A 124 20.27 5.12 -5.79
N GLY A 125 21.27 5.19 -6.67
CA GLY A 125 21.71 4.08 -7.51
C GLY A 125 22.09 2.80 -6.75
N VAL A 126 22.62 2.94 -5.51
CA VAL A 126 22.93 1.80 -4.64
C VAL A 126 21.65 1.18 -4.04
N TYR A 127 20.56 1.95 -3.94
CA TYR A 127 19.30 1.52 -3.31
C TYR A 127 18.24 1.06 -4.32
N LEU A 128 18.47 1.20 -5.63
CA LEU A 128 17.54 0.76 -6.66
C LEU A 128 17.18 -0.73 -6.60
N PRO A 129 18.15 -1.65 -6.43
CA PRO A 129 17.82 -3.07 -6.24
C PRO A 129 16.92 -3.31 -5.03
N LEU A 130 17.05 -2.47 -4.00
CA LEU A 130 16.26 -2.53 -2.79
C LEU A 130 14.80 -2.05 -3.00
N ILE A 131 14.58 -1.19 -3.99
CA ILE A 131 13.22 -0.80 -4.41
C ILE A 131 12.57 -1.93 -5.21
N THR A 132 13.31 -2.55 -6.14
CA THR A 132 12.82 -3.64 -7.01
C THR A 132 12.37 -4.86 -6.20
N THR A 133 13.12 -5.20 -5.16
CA THR A 133 12.82 -6.35 -4.27
C THR A 133 11.99 -5.96 -3.06
N ASN A 134 11.35 -4.80 -3.07
CA ASN A 134 10.58 -4.31 -1.93
C ASN A 134 9.26 -5.09 -1.78
N CYS A 135 9.17 -5.88 -0.74
CA CYS A 135 7.97 -6.66 -0.41
C CYS A 135 6.74 -5.81 -0.09
N ALA A 136 6.90 -4.53 0.27
CA ALA A 136 5.75 -3.63 0.48
C ALA A 136 4.99 -3.35 -0.83
N ILE A 137 5.71 -3.24 -1.96
CA ILE A 137 5.08 -3.06 -3.27
C ILE A 137 4.32 -4.32 -3.68
N LEU A 138 4.95 -5.49 -3.50
CA LEU A 138 4.30 -6.78 -3.76
C LEU A 138 3.06 -6.97 -2.89
N PHE A 139 3.15 -6.65 -1.61
CA PHE A 139 2.03 -6.73 -0.67
C PHE A 139 0.84 -5.86 -1.13
N ALA A 140 1.10 -4.62 -1.55
CA ALA A 140 0.06 -3.73 -2.08
C ALA A 140 -0.63 -4.33 -3.32
N CYS A 141 0.13 -4.94 -4.24
CA CYS A 141 -0.43 -5.60 -5.43
C CYS A 141 -1.27 -6.82 -5.08
N LEU A 142 -0.84 -7.62 -4.09
CA LEU A 142 -1.59 -8.80 -3.62
C LEU A 142 -2.87 -8.42 -2.89
N GLU A 143 -2.86 -7.34 -2.14
CA GLU A 143 -4.08 -6.85 -1.46
C GLU A 143 -5.11 -6.34 -2.48
N ILE A 144 -4.66 -5.71 -3.58
CA ILE A 144 -5.54 -5.36 -4.71
C ILE A 144 -6.17 -6.62 -5.31
N LEU A 145 -5.37 -7.68 -5.55
CA LEU A 145 -5.87 -8.95 -6.07
C LEU A 145 -6.94 -9.54 -5.16
N LYS A 146 -6.66 -9.63 -3.86
CA LYS A 146 -7.57 -10.19 -2.87
C LYS A 146 -8.91 -9.47 -2.86
N ASN A 147 -8.89 -8.14 -2.83
CA ASN A 147 -10.11 -7.33 -2.81
C ASN A 147 -10.88 -7.36 -4.14
N LEU A 148 -10.21 -7.61 -5.27
CA LEU A 148 -10.87 -7.80 -6.57
C LEU A 148 -11.48 -9.21 -6.74
N GLN A 149 -10.98 -10.21 -6.01
CA GLN A 149 -11.48 -11.58 -6.04
C GLN A 149 -12.65 -11.82 -5.07
N GLU A 150 -12.81 -10.98 -4.03
CA GLU A 150 -13.94 -11.12 -3.10
C GLU A 150 -15.27 -10.80 -3.80
N PRO A 151 -16.24 -11.74 -3.80
CA PRO A 151 -17.55 -11.53 -4.41
C PRO A 151 -18.30 -10.41 -3.66
N GLY A 152 -18.61 -9.35 -4.36
CA GLY A 152 -19.36 -8.20 -3.83
C GLY A 152 -18.53 -6.95 -3.53
N ASN A 153 -17.20 -7.02 -3.57
CA ASN A 153 -16.33 -5.89 -3.25
C ASN A 153 -15.42 -5.53 -4.44
N LEU A 154 -16.02 -5.10 -5.53
CA LEU A 154 -15.27 -4.61 -6.70
C LEU A 154 -14.61 -3.27 -6.36
N TRP A 155 -13.35 -3.33 -5.92
CA TRP A 155 -12.55 -2.12 -5.78
C TRP A 155 -12.40 -1.42 -7.13
N GLY A 156 -13.00 -0.23 -7.24
CA GLY A 156 -12.78 0.64 -8.38
C GLY A 156 -11.31 1.06 -8.46
N LEU A 157 -10.85 1.41 -9.66
CA LEU A 157 -9.49 1.90 -9.88
C LEU A 157 -9.11 3.03 -8.90
N HIS A 158 -10.04 3.96 -8.65
CA HIS A 158 -9.83 5.08 -7.73
C HIS A 158 -9.57 4.62 -6.29
N THR A 159 -10.31 3.63 -5.78
CA THR A 159 -10.13 3.08 -4.43
C THR A 159 -8.80 2.35 -4.31
N ALA A 160 -8.44 1.54 -5.31
CA ALA A 160 -7.15 0.85 -5.36
C ALA A 160 -5.97 1.85 -5.37
N MET A 161 -6.07 2.92 -6.17
CA MET A 161 -5.03 3.96 -6.24
C MET A 161 -4.88 4.73 -4.93
N VAL A 162 -5.99 5.10 -4.30
CA VAL A 162 -5.99 5.77 -2.99
C VAL A 162 -5.36 4.89 -1.91
N TYR A 163 -5.67 3.59 -1.91
CA TYR A 163 -5.09 2.61 -0.99
C TYR A 163 -3.58 2.51 -1.16
N VAL A 164 -3.10 2.39 -2.40
CA VAL A 164 -1.67 2.25 -2.71
C VAL A 164 -0.89 3.52 -2.37
N ILE A 165 -1.43 4.69 -2.69
CA ILE A 165 -0.82 5.98 -2.34
C ILE A 165 -0.80 6.15 -0.81
N GLY A 166 -1.89 5.82 -0.12
CA GLY A 166 -1.95 5.82 1.34
C GLY A 166 -0.90 4.90 1.97
N GLY A 167 -0.73 3.69 1.43
CA GLY A 167 0.30 2.74 1.86
C GLY A 167 1.73 3.26 1.64
N GLY A 168 1.99 3.91 0.50
CA GLY A 168 3.26 4.56 0.19
C GLY A 168 3.58 5.72 1.12
N LEU A 169 2.60 6.56 1.42
CA LEU A 169 2.73 7.65 2.41
C LEU A 169 2.99 7.08 3.81
N GLY A 170 2.31 6.00 4.18
CA GLY A 170 2.54 5.28 5.44
C GLY A 170 3.96 4.70 5.53
N PHE A 171 4.46 4.13 4.43
CA PHE A 171 5.84 3.67 4.33
C PHE A 171 6.83 4.81 4.52
N THR A 172 6.61 5.95 3.84
CA THR A 172 7.45 7.15 3.93
C THR A 172 7.47 7.71 5.36
N LEU A 173 6.31 7.75 6.01
CA LEU A 173 6.18 8.19 7.39
C LEU A 173 6.97 7.26 8.35
N ALA A 174 6.78 5.96 8.22
CA ALA A 174 7.46 4.97 9.07
C ALA A 174 8.98 5.04 8.95
N ILE A 175 9.52 5.08 7.71
CA ILE A 175 10.96 5.12 7.46
C ILE A 175 11.58 6.45 7.93
N THR A 176 10.85 7.56 7.82
CA THR A 176 11.31 8.87 8.26
C THR A 176 11.36 8.96 9.79
N ILE A 177 10.33 8.45 10.49
CA ILE A 177 10.35 8.38 11.97
C ILE A 177 11.52 7.52 12.45
N MET A 178 11.71 6.35 11.83
CA MET A 178 12.81 5.46 12.17
C MET A 178 14.18 6.11 11.94
N ALA A 179 14.33 6.87 10.85
CA ALA A 179 15.56 7.60 10.57
C ALA A 179 15.84 8.68 11.64
N GLY A 180 14.80 9.40 12.07
CA GLY A 180 14.94 10.38 13.17
C GLY A 180 15.39 9.74 14.47
N ILE A 181 14.76 8.61 14.87
CA ILE A 181 15.15 7.87 16.07
C ILE A 181 16.60 7.36 15.97
N ARG A 182 17.03 6.88 14.81
CA ARG A 182 18.41 6.38 14.63
C ARG A 182 19.43 7.47 14.63
N GLU A 183 19.13 8.64 14.10
CA GLU A 183 20.01 9.80 14.09
C GLU A 183 20.27 10.28 15.54
N GLU A 184 19.25 10.32 16.39
CA GLU A 184 19.37 10.60 17.82
C GLU A 184 20.15 9.49 18.58
N LEU A 185 19.93 8.24 18.23
CA LEU A 185 20.63 7.11 18.85
C LEU A 185 22.13 7.07 18.52
N GLU A 186 22.57 7.61 17.38
CA GLU A 186 24.00 7.73 17.05
C GLU A 186 24.73 8.70 17.99
N MET A 187 24.02 9.68 18.55
CA MET A 187 24.58 10.62 19.54
C MET A 187 24.61 10.08 20.97
N THR A 188 23.94 8.96 21.23
CA THR A 188 23.80 8.36 22.55
C THR A 188 24.84 7.22 22.78
N HIS A 189 25.25 7.02 24.04
CA HIS A 189 26.17 5.94 24.41
C HIS A 189 25.44 4.58 24.41
N VAL A 190 25.50 3.86 23.29
CA VAL A 190 24.93 2.52 23.15
C VAL A 190 26.01 1.48 23.53
N PRO A 191 25.72 0.48 24.41
CA PRO A 191 26.62 -0.60 24.73
C PRO A 191 27.07 -1.38 23.48
N ALA A 192 28.35 -1.73 23.42
CA ALA A 192 28.96 -2.35 22.25
C ALA A 192 28.21 -3.58 21.68
N PRO A 193 27.61 -4.49 22.49
CA PRO A 193 26.88 -5.66 21.97
C PRO A 193 25.61 -5.29 21.17
N PHE A 194 24.97 -4.15 21.46
CA PHE A 194 23.72 -3.73 20.82
C PHE A 194 23.94 -2.76 19.66
N ARG A 195 25.17 -2.32 19.44
CA ARG A 195 25.50 -1.33 18.43
C ARG A 195 25.27 -1.87 17.02
N GLY A 196 24.52 -1.14 16.19
CA GLY A 196 24.25 -1.49 14.78
C GLY A 196 22.84 -2.02 14.56
N VAL A 197 22.71 -3.22 13.98
CA VAL A 197 21.41 -3.78 13.61
C VAL A 197 20.55 -4.14 14.83
N GLY A 198 21.18 -4.54 15.95
CA GLY A 198 20.47 -4.93 17.16
C GLY A 198 19.60 -3.79 17.73
N ILE A 199 20.17 -2.61 17.92
CA ILE A 199 19.41 -1.45 18.43
C ILE A 199 18.32 -1.01 17.44
N ALA A 200 18.59 -1.12 16.12
CA ALA A 200 17.63 -0.78 15.10
C ALA A 200 16.39 -1.70 15.12
N LEU A 201 16.58 -3.00 15.40
CA LEU A 201 15.48 -3.96 15.54
C LEU A 201 14.68 -3.72 16.83
N ILE A 202 15.35 -3.41 17.92
CA ILE A 202 14.69 -3.07 19.19
C ILE A 202 13.83 -1.83 19.03
N THR A 203 14.35 -0.76 18.45
CA THR A 203 13.61 0.47 18.21
C THR A 203 12.46 0.27 17.22
N ALA A 204 12.65 -0.54 16.17
CA ALA A 204 11.60 -0.89 15.23
C ALA A 204 10.46 -1.66 15.91
N SER A 205 10.77 -2.59 16.82
CA SER A 205 9.74 -3.33 17.56
C SER A 205 8.97 -2.46 18.56
N ILE A 206 9.63 -1.53 19.24
CA ILE A 206 8.98 -0.56 20.12
C ILE A 206 8.06 0.35 19.31
N LEU A 207 8.54 0.82 18.16
CA LEU A 207 7.73 1.65 17.26
C LEU A 207 6.50 0.90 16.73
N ALA A 208 6.67 -0.38 16.35
CA ALA A 208 5.57 -1.22 15.91
C ALA A 208 4.53 -1.44 17.03
N MET A 209 4.96 -1.68 18.27
CA MET A 209 4.05 -1.79 19.42
C MET A 209 3.28 -0.48 19.67
N ALA A 210 3.94 0.67 19.55
CA ALA A 210 3.28 1.97 19.68
C ALA A 210 2.19 2.18 18.62
N PHE A 211 2.46 1.79 17.36
CA PHE A 211 1.48 1.88 16.28
C PHE A 211 0.34 0.84 16.40
N MET A 212 0.59 -0.31 17.00
CA MET A 212 -0.46 -1.30 17.31
C MET A 212 -1.48 -0.74 18.31
N GLY A 213 -1.13 0.23 19.15
CA GLY A 213 -2.06 0.94 20.02
C GLY A 213 -3.17 1.68 19.26
N PHE A 214 -2.95 2.05 18.00
CA PHE A 214 -3.98 2.63 17.13
C PHE A 214 -4.88 1.56 16.47
N SER A 215 -4.57 0.27 16.66
CA SER A 215 -5.37 -0.83 16.11
C SER A 215 -6.75 -0.86 16.78
N GLY A 216 -7.79 -0.69 15.97
CA GLY A 216 -9.19 -0.65 16.45
C GLY A 216 -9.82 0.73 16.36
N VAL A 217 -9.06 1.79 16.22
CA VAL A 217 -9.57 3.14 15.97
C VAL A 217 -10.32 3.20 14.63
N ASP A 218 -9.85 2.45 13.62
CA ASP A 218 -10.52 2.27 12.33
C ASP A 218 -11.94 1.73 12.47
N LYS A 219 -12.13 0.67 13.28
CA LYS A 219 -13.44 0.08 13.56
C LYS A 219 -14.35 1.05 14.33
N GLY A 220 -13.78 1.83 15.24
CA GLY A 220 -14.48 2.89 15.95
C GLY A 220 -15.00 3.98 15.01
N ILE A 221 -14.13 4.47 14.12
CA ILE A 221 -14.48 5.50 13.15
C ILE A 221 -15.52 4.98 12.14
N GLN A 222 -15.35 3.75 11.62
CA GLN A 222 -16.32 3.14 10.71
C GLN A 222 -17.70 2.99 11.35
N LYS A 223 -17.77 2.55 12.62
CA LYS A 223 -19.03 2.47 13.36
C LYS A 223 -19.71 3.83 13.53
N LEU A 224 -18.94 4.87 13.82
CA LEU A 224 -19.45 6.24 13.94
C LEU A 224 -20.01 6.77 12.62
N ILE A 225 -19.38 6.42 11.50
CA ILE A 225 -19.83 6.82 10.15
C ILE A 225 -21.12 6.07 9.80
N GLN A 226 -21.16 4.75 10.00
CA GLN A 226 -22.34 3.94 9.74
C GLN A 226 -23.54 4.36 10.61
N SER A 227 -23.30 4.69 11.88
CA SER A 227 -24.38 5.19 12.76
C SER A 227 -24.90 6.55 12.28
N LYS A 228 -24.04 7.40 11.74
CA LYS A 228 -24.43 8.72 11.21
C LYS A 228 -25.23 8.60 9.91
N ASP A 229 -24.88 7.64 9.05
CA ASP A 229 -25.63 7.37 7.82
C ASP A 229 -26.99 6.74 8.12
N GLN A 230 -27.09 5.87 9.14
CA GLN A 230 -28.39 5.33 9.62
C GLN A 230 -29.29 6.42 10.21
N VAL A 231 -28.74 7.33 10.99
CA VAL A 231 -29.50 8.47 11.55
C VAL A 231 -29.97 9.41 10.44
N ALA A 232 -29.15 9.65 9.41
CA ALA A 232 -29.52 10.46 8.27
C ALA A 232 -30.64 9.80 7.41
N GLN A 233 -30.62 8.48 7.26
CA GLN A 233 -31.68 7.73 6.58
C GLN A 233 -33.00 7.74 7.36
N VAL A 234 -32.96 7.58 8.67
CA VAL A 234 -34.15 7.65 9.53
C VAL A 234 -34.78 9.04 9.52
N GLN A 235 -34.00 10.11 9.43
CA GLN A 235 -34.51 11.48 9.32
C GLN A 235 -35.13 11.79 7.94
N THR A 236 -34.75 11.06 6.88
CA THR A 236 -35.37 11.22 5.56
C THR A 236 -36.64 10.38 5.40
N GLU A 237 -36.85 9.36 6.23
CA GLU A 237 -38.04 8.49 6.22
C GLU A 237 -39.19 8.92 7.17
N THR A 238 -39.06 10.01 7.93
CA THR A 238 -40.21 10.55 8.64
C THR A 238 -41.08 11.34 7.66
N PRO A 239 -42.19 10.79 7.17
CA PRO A 239 -43.16 11.57 6.40
C PRO A 239 -43.79 12.58 7.34
N SER A 240 -43.90 13.80 6.88
CA SER A 240 -44.72 14.86 7.47
C SER A 240 -46.16 14.37 7.60
N THR A 241 -46.48 13.76 8.74
CA THR A 241 -47.87 13.47 9.14
C THR A 241 -48.33 14.63 10.03
N ASP A 242 -48.50 15.79 9.42
CA ASP A 242 -49.28 16.88 10.00
C ASP A 242 -49.75 17.79 8.88
N ALA A 243 -50.83 17.38 8.22
CA ALA A 243 -51.73 18.29 7.52
C ALA A 243 -53.02 17.54 7.17
N GLN A 244 -53.97 17.47 8.09
CA GLN A 244 -55.36 17.54 7.66
C GLN A 244 -56.20 18.23 8.79
N PRO A 245 -57.09 19.12 8.37
CA PRO A 245 -57.90 19.99 9.23
C PRO A 245 -59.01 19.28 9.98
#